data_4f8c620d5837fe61411402773187e096
#
_entry.id   4f8c620d5837fe61411402773187e096
#
_cell.length_a   1.000
_cell.length_b   1.000
_cell.length_c   1.000
_cell.angle_alpha   90.00
_cell.angle_beta   90.00
_cell.angle_gamma   90.00
#
_symmetry.space_group_name_H-M   'P 1'
#
loop_
_entity.id
_entity.type
_entity.pdbx_description
1 polymer ?
#
loop_
_entity_poly.entity_id
_entity_poly.type
_entity_poly.pdbx_seq_one_letter_code
_entity_poly.pdbx_strand_id
1 'polypeptide(L)'
;MKTKSPTRPITIFTPSFADEDDTNAQNLTVKEIVARLPAEQFRVIMISESKPDPRIAARKNTELLPYYKHGNTAQLLMRSVAYRPDIYFYPRFGPLDRVVFALRKSLRLRTAVVTHVVSVMSKAVENSLVAQSIVEGDAVFANSSYVAETVQQRFGVPAGTIYNGIDRRFFFPNHDAASNVNSRALTVLYAGSFRPWKRVELVIEQAARCSNVEFRLAGRGETEKACRTLCQKYECRNVSFLGHLPPVQLGEEMRRAHVFLFPSIVEGHPQVLGQAAACGSPAIAMSVYHPEYVLHGKTGFLAESDAELSRYLDLLLRDSAMRQSMASAAARHSQKFDWDQIAEQWREVFQEVVAQRRSA
;
A
#
# COMPACT_ATOMS: atom_id res chain seq x y z
N MET A 1 -5.66 -1.58 44.70
CA MET A 1 -5.24 -1.56 43.29
C MET A 1 -3.78 -1.98 43.21
N LYS A 2 -3.46 -3.19 42.73
CA LYS A 2 -2.08 -3.61 42.50
C LYS A 2 -1.58 -2.88 41.28
N THR A 3 -0.67 -1.93 41.41
CA THR A 3 0.09 -1.32 40.33
C THR A 3 0.82 -2.44 39.61
N LYS A 4 0.37 -2.82 38.41
CA LYS A 4 1.14 -3.71 37.52
C LYS A 4 2.50 -3.05 37.31
N SER A 5 3.59 -3.76 37.71
CA SER A 5 4.95 -3.37 37.35
C SER A 5 5.01 -3.06 35.85
N PRO A 6 5.76 -2.02 35.44
CA PRO A 6 5.87 -1.69 34.02
C PRO A 6 6.44 -2.93 33.30
N THR A 7 5.59 -3.56 32.49
CA THR A 7 6.03 -4.66 31.64
C THR A 7 7.06 -4.08 30.66
N ARG A 8 8.21 -4.77 30.47
CA ARG A 8 9.23 -4.32 29.51
C ARG A 8 8.58 -4.08 28.14
N PRO A 9 9.04 -3.10 27.38
CA PRO A 9 8.55 -2.87 26.01
C PRO A 9 8.65 -4.12 25.15
N ILE A 10 7.67 -4.35 24.30
CA ILE A 10 7.71 -5.39 23.27
C ILE A 10 8.80 -5.02 22.26
N THR A 11 9.76 -5.92 22.03
CA THR A 11 10.84 -5.69 21.09
C THR A 11 10.48 -6.27 19.72
N ILE A 12 10.39 -5.41 18.72
CA ILE A 12 10.11 -5.76 17.32
C ILE A 12 11.40 -5.61 16.51
N PHE A 13 11.80 -6.66 15.80
CA PHE A 13 12.80 -6.57 14.74
C PHE A 13 12.11 -6.65 13.38
N THR A 14 12.43 -5.75 12.47
CA THR A 14 11.95 -5.80 11.10
C THR A 14 13.11 -5.59 10.11
N PRO A 15 13.23 -6.44 9.07
CA PRO A 15 14.23 -6.28 8.02
C PRO A 15 13.86 -5.20 6.99
N SER A 16 12.83 -4.39 7.26
CA SER A 16 12.44 -3.28 6.40
C SER A 16 13.36 -2.07 6.59
N PHE A 17 13.61 -1.34 5.50
CA PHE A 17 14.46 -0.15 5.53
C PHE A 17 13.73 1.06 6.12
N ALA A 18 14.47 1.80 6.95
CA ALA A 18 14.00 3.05 7.55
C ALA A 18 14.29 4.28 6.68
N ASP A 19 14.88 4.13 5.50
CA ASP A 19 15.41 5.22 4.69
C ASP A 19 14.33 6.17 4.17
N GLU A 20 14.65 7.48 4.14
CA GLU A 20 13.71 8.56 3.76
C GLU A 20 13.25 8.41 2.31
N ASP A 21 14.20 8.18 1.39
CA ASP A 21 13.95 8.11 -0.06
C ASP A 21 13.46 6.74 -0.55
N ASP A 22 13.26 5.78 0.34
CA ASP A 22 12.80 4.46 -0.05
C ASP A 22 11.31 4.50 -0.42
N THR A 23 11.03 4.24 -1.69
CA THR A 23 9.68 4.20 -2.29
C THR A 23 9.08 2.80 -2.36
N ASN A 24 9.75 1.79 -1.83
CA ASN A 24 9.21 0.44 -1.76
C ASN A 24 7.96 0.41 -0.86
N ALA A 25 6.84 -0.03 -1.41
CA ALA A 25 5.54 -0.02 -0.72
C ALA A 25 5.56 -0.77 0.63
N GLN A 26 6.37 -1.82 0.74
CA GLN A 26 6.57 -2.60 1.95
C GLN A 26 7.28 -1.77 3.03
N ASN A 27 8.39 -1.13 2.68
CA ASN A 27 9.14 -0.29 3.62
C ASN A 27 8.30 0.93 4.05
N LEU A 28 7.56 1.54 3.11
CA LEU A 28 6.61 2.61 3.43
C LEU A 28 5.57 2.16 4.46
N THR A 29 4.96 1.00 4.25
CA THR A 29 3.97 0.44 5.18
C THR A 29 4.56 0.26 6.58
N VAL A 30 5.75 -0.34 6.69
CA VAL A 30 6.40 -0.55 7.99
C VAL A 30 6.79 0.77 8.64
N LYS A 31 7.31 1.74 7.89
CA LYS A 31 7.62 3.09 8.41
C LYS A 31 6.37 3.77 8.99
N GLU A 32 5.24 3.72 8.29
CA GLU A 32 3.99 4.32 8.77
C GLU A 32 3.46 3.65 10.05
N ILE A 33 3.57 2.32 10.15
CA ILE A 33 3.22 1.58 11.35
C ILE A 33 4.17 1.97 12.51
N VAL A 34 5.48 1.85 12.30
CA VAL A 34 6.49 2.09 13.35
C VAL A 34 6.44 3.53 13.88
N ALA A 35 6.26 4.51 13.00
CA ALA A 35 6.17 5.92 13.41
C ALA A 35 5.00 6.20 14.38
N ARG A 36 3.97 5.35 14.38
CA ARG A 36 2.75 5.49 15.21
C ARG A 36 2.72 4.59 16.43
N LEU A 37 3.60 3.60 16.52
CA LEU A 37 3.66 2.74 17.71
C LEU A 37 4.16 3.53 18.93
N PRO A 38 3.49 3.46 20.10
CA PRO A 38 3.93 4.13 21.32
C PRO A 38 5.33 3.65 21.75
N ALA A 39 6.26 4.59 21.89
CA ALA A 39 7.67 4.26 22.17
C ALA A 39 7.89 3.64 23.56
N GLU A 40 7.02 3.92 24.51
CA GLU A 40 7.04 3.34 25.85
C GLU A 40 6.58 1.88 25.87
N GLN A 41 5.79 1.45 24.89
CA GLN A 41 5.29 0.07 24.79
C GLN A 41 6.11 -0.77 23.82
N PHE A 42 6.76 -0.15 22.84
CA PHE A 42 7.46 -0.86 21.76
C PHE A 42 8.87 -0.33 21.54
N ARG A 43 9.86 -1.23 21.66
CA ARG A 43 11.20 -1.03 21.12
C ARG A 43 11.25 -1.58 19.72
N VAL A 44 11.73 -0.79 18.76
CA VAL A 44 11.81 -1.21 17.36
C VAL A 44 13.26 -1.22 16.87
N ILE A 45 13.63 -2.27 16.16
CA ILE A 45 14.94 -2.42 15.53
C ILE A 45 14.70 -2.54 14.02
N MET A 46 15.24 -1.61 13.26
CA MET A 46 15.14 -1.53 11.79
C MET A 46 16.51 -1.49 11.16
N ILE A 47 16.59 -1.67 9.86
CA ILE A 47 17.80 -1.48 9.07
C ILE A 47 17.76 -0.15 8.31
N SER A 48 18.95 0.43 8.05
CA SER A 48 19.09 1.66 7.27
C SER A 48 20.36 1.59 6.42
N GLU A 49 20.26 1.93 5.14
CA GLU A 49 21.38 1.99 4.19
C GLU A 49 21.83 3.43 3.95
N SER A 50 20.91 4.38 4.11
CA SER A 50 21.12 5.81 3.83
C SER A 50 20.56 6.70 4.95
N LYS A 51 20.13 7.91 4.61
CA LYS A 51 19.47 8.82 5.55
C LYS A 51 18.12 8.27 5.98
N PRO A 52 17.90 8.02 7.28
CA PRO A 52 16.62 7.48 7.76
C PRO A 52 15.49 8.52 7.71
N ASP A 53 14.25 8.06 7.61
CA ASP A 53 13.04 8.87 7.77
C ASP A 53 13.11 9.63 9.11
N PRO A 54 12.97 10.96 9.11
CA PRO A 54 13.09 11.78 10.31
C PRO A 54 12.15 11.36 11.46
N ARG A 55 10.97 10.84 11.15
CA ARG A 55 9.99 10.37 12.15
C ARG A 55 10.50 9.11 12.86
N ILE A 56 11.16 8.23 12.10
CA ILE A 56 11.75 6.99 12.65
C ILE A 56 13.01 7.32 13.44
N ALA A 57 13.88 8.20 12.92
CA ALA A 57 15.11 8.63 13.59
C ALA A 57 14.84 9.36 14.92
N ALA A 58 13.80 10.19 14.98
CA ALA A 58 13.40 10.92 16.18
C ALA A 58 12.62 10.07 17.21
N ARG A 59 12.14 8.87 16.81
CA ARG A 59 11.34 8.03 17.69
C ARG A 59 12.18 7.41 18.80
N LYS A 60 11.81 7.67 20.06
CA LYS A 60 12.43 7.00 21.22
C LYS A 60 12.29 5.47 21.12
N ASN A 61 13.21 4.73 21.74
CA ASN A 61 13.24 3.26 21.71
C ASN A 61 13.28 2.67 20.29
N THR A 62 13.93 3.38 19.35
CA THR A 62 14.21 2.89 17.99
C THR A 62 15.72 2.73 17.83
N GLU A 63 16.14 1.60 17.29
CA GLU A 63 17.54 1.32 16.95
C GLU A 63 17.65 1.06 15.46
N LEU A 64 18.54 1.79 14.80
CA LEU A 64 18.81 1.66 13.38
C LEU A 64 20.14 0.92 13.18
N LEU A 65 20.06 -0.25 12.54
CA LEU A 65 21.23 -1.04 12.21
C LEU A 65 21.70 -0.68 10.79
N PRO A 66 22.99 -0.29 10.63
CA PRO A 66 23.50 0.02 9.31
C PRO A 66 23.49 -1.23 8.41
N TYR A 67 23.06 -1.07 7.17
CA TYR A 67 23.10 -2.09 6.14
C TYR A 67 24.08 -1.70 5.05
N TYR A 68 24.98 -2.62 4.70
CA TYR A 68 25.92 -2.46 3.61
C TYR A 68 25.73 -3.58 2.60
N LYS A 69 25.42 -3.21 1.37
CA LYS A 69 24.98 -4.10 0.29
C LYS A 69 25.88 -5.33 0.04
N HIS A 70 27.12 -5.32 0.50
CA HIS A 70 28.11 -6.37 0.24
C HIS A 70 28.95 -6.79 1.47
N GLY A 71 28.54 -6.50 2.71
CA GLY A 71 29.49 -6.70 3.81
C GLY A 71 28.98 -7.15 5.17
N ASN A 72 27.71 -6.97 5.52
CA ASN A 72 27.30 -7.19 6.90
C ASN A 72 26.06 -8.06 7.14
N THR A 73 25.63 -8.85 6.16
CA THR A 73 24.45 -9.74 6.30
C THR A 73 24.61 -10.70 7.49
N ALA A 74 25.81 -11.27 7.68
CA ALA A 74 26.11 -12.14 8.82
C ALA A 74 26.04 -11.39 10.15
N GLN A 75 26.52 -10.15 10.22
CA GLN A 75 26.46 -9.32 11.41
C GLN A 75 25.01 -8.93 11.75
N LEU A 76 24.20 -8.56 10.75
CA LEU A 76 22.76 -8.28 10.93
C LEU A 76 22.03 -9.51 11.45
N LEU A 77 22.36 -10.69 10.92
CA LEU A 77 21.82 -11.94 11.35
C LEU A 77 22.15 -12.23 12.81
N MET A 78 23.44 -12.15 13.19
CA MET A 78 23.87 -12.34 14.58
C MET A 78 23.17 -11.35 15.51
N ARG A 79 23.02 -10.09 15.11
CA ARG A 79 22.31 -9.09 15.91
C ARG A 79 20.82 -9.40 16.01
N SER A 80 20.14 -9.76 14.91
CA SER A 80 18.71 -10.10 14.94
C SER A 80 18.38 -11.24 15.90
N VAL A 81 19.30 -12.21 16.03
CA VAL A 81 19.19 -13.31 17.01
C VAL A 81 19.62 -12.89 18.42
N ALA A 82 20.70 -12.10 18.55
CA ALA A 82 21.22 -11.63 19.83
C ALA A 82 20.23 -10.70 20.57
N TYR A 83 19.47 -9.91 19.88
CA TYR A 83 18.42 -9.07 20.47
C TYR A 83 17.26 -9.87 21.06
N ARG A 84 17.11 -11.15 20.69
CA ARG A 84 15.96 -11.99 21.08
C ARG A 84 14.65 -11.21 21.03
N PRO A 85 14.27 -10.66 19.84
CA PRO A 85 13.07 -9.86 19.73
C PRO A 85 11.84 -10.69 20.11
N ASP A 86 10.83 -10.04 20.67
CA ASP A 86 9.54 -10.68 20.91
C ASP A 86 8.84 -10.98 19.58
N ILE A 87 9.03 -10.10 18.57
CA ILE A 87 8.44 -10.21 17.24
C ILE A 87 9.49 -10.01 16.15
N TYR A 88 9.48 -10.88 15.14
CA TYR A 88 10.10 -10.69 13.84
C TYR A 88 9.00 -10.28 12.87
N PHE A 89 8.97 -8.99 12.52
CA PHE A 89 7.87 -8.41 11.76
C PHE A 89 8.21 -8.22 10.29
N TYR A 90 7.30 -8.65 9.44
CA TYR A 90 7.31 -8.41 8.02
C TYR A 90 8.57 -8.94 7.32
N PRO A 91 8.79 -10.26 7.32
CA PRO A 91 9.89 -10.89 6.60
C PRO A 91 9.96 -10.42 5.15
N ARG A 92 11.16 -10.13 4.65
CA ARG A 92 11.37 -9.66 3.26
C ARG A 92 11.56 -10.79 2.26
N PHE A 93 11.41 -12.03 2.71
CA PHE A 93 11.51 -13.22 1.87
C PHE A 93 12.91 -13.41 1.24
N GLY A 94 13.93 -13.14 2.03
CA GLY A 94 15.32 -13.26 1.62
C GLY A 94 16.11 -14.31 2.39
N PRO A 95 17.41 -14.50 2.10
CA PRO A 95 18.28 -15.43 2.81
C PRO A 95 18.34 -15.18 4.32
N LEU A 96 18.21 -13.91 4.76
CA LEU A 96 18.16 -13.53 6.17
C LEU A 96 16.99 -14.20 6.88
N ASP A 97 15.82 -14.22 6.28
CA ASP A 97 14.60 -14.81 6.86
C ASP A 97 14.77 -16.31 7.06
N ARG A 98 15.35 -17.03 6.09
CA ARG A 98 15.64 -18.48 6.24
C ARG A 98 16.47 -18.78 7.47
N VAL A 99 17.51 -17.99 7.67
CA VAL A 99 18.41 -18.23 8.80
C VAL A 99 17.75 -17.87 10.12
N VAL A 100 16.95 -16.78 10.14
CA VAL A 100 16.16 -16.42 11.33
C VAL A 100 15.18 -17.55 11.68
N PHE A 101 14.45 -18.10 10.69
CA PHE A 101 13.53 -19.22 10.91
C PHE A 101 14.26 -20.47 11.40
N ALA A 102 15.38 -20.85 10.77
CA ALA A 102 16.17 -22.00 11.16
C ALA A 102 16.73 -21.85 12.60
N LEU A 103 17.28 -20.69 12.94
CA LEU A 103 17.81 -20.40 14.27
C LEU A 103 16.70 -20.35 15.34
N ARG A 104 15.56 -19.74 15.01
CA ARG A 104 14.39 -19.74 15.88
C ARG A 104 13.99 -21.16 16.27
N LYS A 105 13.92 -22.07 15.32
CA LYS A 105 13.58 -23.48 15.54
C LYS A 105 14.66 -24.20 16.33
N SER A 106 15.93 -24.09 15.92
CA SER A 106 17.06 -24.78 16.53
C SER A 106 17.34 -24.32 17.96
N LEU A 107 17.24 -23.02 18.22
CA LEU A 107 17.49 -22.42 19.53
C LEU A 107 16.23 -22.28 20.39
N ARG A 108 15.08 -22.78 19.90
CA ARG A 108 13.77 -22.66 20.57
C ARG A 108 13.48 -21.23 21.04
N LEU A 109 13.75 -20.24 20.17
CA LEU A 109 13.50 -18.84 20.50
C LEU A 109 11.99 -18.57 20.59
N ARG A 110 11.58 -17.78 21.57
CA ARG A 110 10.17 -17.37 21.75
C ARG A 110 9.73 -16.24 20.80
N THR A 111 10.59 -15.81 19.87
CA THR A 111 10.28 -14.80 18.87
C THR A 111 9.10 -15.23 18.00
N ALA A 112 8.04 -14.43 17.97
CA ALA A 112 6.92 -14.65 17.07
C ALA A 112 7.24 -14.08 15.69
N VAL A 113 6.82 -14.76 14.64
CA VAL A 113 6.90 -14.27 13.25
C VAL A 113 5.53 -13.74 12.83
N VAL A 114 5.46 -12.46 12.56
CA VAL A 114 4.25 -11.79 12.06
C VAL A 114 4.48 -11.41 10.61
N THR A 115 3.72 -12.02 9.71
CA THR A 115 3.85 -11.84 8.27
C THR A 115 2.72 -10.97 7.72
N HIS A 116 3.05 -10.07 6.79
CA HIS A 116 2.08 -9.26 6.05
C HIS A 116 2.25 -9.46 4.55
N VAL A 117 1.24 -10.00 3.88
CA VAL A 117 1.24 -10.31 2.45
C VAL A 117 0.61 -9.15 1.69
N VAL A 118 1.36 -8.53 0.77
CA VAL A 118 0.93 -7.29 0.09
C VAL A 118 0.63 -7.45 -1.40
N SER A 119 0.87 -8.63 -1.96
CA SER A 119 0.61 -8.86 -3.38
C SER A 119 0.10 -10.27 -3.62
N VAL A 120 -0.68 -10.42 -4.69
CA VAL A 120 -1.08 -11.73 -5.19
C VAL A 120 0.16 -12.40 -5.79
N MET A 121 0.51 -13.56 -5.25
CA MET A 121 1.69 -14.28 -5.66
C MET A 121 1.45 -15.05 -6.96
N SER A 122 2.40 -14.97 -7.89
CA SER A 122 2.40 -15.83 -9.07
C SER A 122 2.65 -17.29 -8.67
N LYS A 123 2.20 -18.24 -9.50
CA LYS A 123 2.46 -19.69 -9.29
C LYS A 123 3.95 -20.03 -9.09
N ALA A 124 4.87 -19.24 -9.66
CA ALA A 124 6.32 -19.43 -9.50
C ALA A 124 6.80 -19.22 -8.04
N VAL A 125 5.98 -18.62 -7.18
CA VAL A 125 6.32 -18.32 -5.79
C VAL A 125 5.96 -19.47 -4.85
N GLU A 126 5.12 -20.42 -5.26
CA GLU A 126 4.63 -21.52 -4.40
C GLU A 126 5.74 -22.38 -3.78
N ASN A 127 6.87 -22.50 -4.47
CA ASN A 127 8.05 -23.26 -4.00
C ASN A 127 9.20 -22.35 -3.52
N SER A 128 8.94 -21.06 -3.27
CA SER A 128 9.96 -20.09 -2.93
C SER A 128 10.02 -19.85 -1.41
N LEU A 129 11.05 -19.09 -1.01
CA LEU A 129 11.21 -18.55 0.35
C LEU A 129 10.01 -17.76 0.87
N VAL A 130 9.22 -17.22 -0.04
CA VAL A 130 8.01 -16.46 0.27
C VAL A 130 6.95 -17.38 0.85
N ALA A 131 6.72 -18.54 0.22
CA ALA A 131 5.80 -19.55 0.74
C ALA A 131 6.19 -20.00 2.14
N GLN A 132 7.49 -20.24 2.39
CA GLN A 132 7.98 -20.65 3.70
C GLN A 132 7.64 -19.62 4.79
N SER A 133 7.82 -18.34 4.55
CA SER A 133 7.54 -17.31 5.56
C SER A 133 6.05 -17.17 5.89
N ILE A 134 5.17 -17.54 4.96
CA ILE A 134 3.72 -17.58 5.19
C ILE A 134 3.38 -18.82 6.03
N VAL A 135 3.86 -19.99 5.62
CA VAL A 135 3.55 -21.28 6.28
C VAL A 135 4.16 -21.33 7.69
N GLU A 136 5.34 -20.74 7.92
CA GLU A 136 6.02 -20.71 9.21
C GLU A 136 5.68 -19.47 10.07
N GLY A 137 4.81 -18.58 9.58
CA GLY A 137 4.33 -17.41 10.33
C GLY A 137 3.42 -17.81 11.48
N ASP A 138 3.63 -17.20 12.65
CA ASP A 138 2.75 -17.41 13.82
C ASP A 138 1.45 -16.62 13.70
N ALA A 139 1.50 -15.49 13.00
CA ALA A 139 0.34 -14.69 12.62
C ALA A 139 0.53 -14.16 11.19
N VAL A 140 -0.42 -14.44 10.32
CA VAL A 140 -0.37 -14.06 8.91
C VAL A 140 -1.51 -13.09 8.61
N PHE A 141 -1.15 -11.96 8.03
CA PHE A 141 -2.09 -10.93 7.60
C PHE A 141 -1.88 -10.62 6.12
N ALA A 142 -2.94 -10.14 5.48
CA ALA A 142 -2.91 -9.66 4.11
C ALA A 142 -3.43 -8.22 4.04
N ASN A 143 -3.02 -7.48 3.02
CA ASN A 143 -3.43 -6.09 2.84
C ASN A 143 -4.82 -5.92 2.19
N SER A 144 -5.48 -7.02 1.82
CA SER A 144 -6.85 -7.06 1.32
C SER A 144 -7.50 -8.42 1.59
N SER A 145 -8.82 -8.47 1.61
CA SER A 145 -9.56 -9.75 1.72
C SER A 145 -9.26 -10.67 0.55
N TYR A 146 -9.12 -10.13 -0.66
CA TYR A 146 -8.74 -10.89 -1.85
C TYR A 146 -7.37 -11.58 -1.71
N VAL A 147 -6.37 -10.87 -1.15
CA VAL A 147 -5.05 -11.47 -0.89
C VAL A 147 -5.13 -12.48 0.26
N ALA A 148 -5.92 -12.23 1.31
CA ALA A 148 -6.12 -13.17 2.41
C ALA A 148 -6.73 -14.49 1.94
N GLU A 149 -7.78 -14.41 1.12
CA GLU A 149 -8.40 -15.58 0.49
C GLU A 149 -7.42 -16.34 -0.40
N THR A 150 -6.60 -15.62 -1.18
CA THR A 150 -5.56 -16.23 -2.02
C THR A 150 -4.52 -16.97 -1.19
N VAL A 151 -4.10 -16.42 -0.05
CA VAL A 151 -3.19 -17.09 0.89
C VAL A 151 -3.82 -18.37 1.45
N GLN A 152 -5.08 -18.30 1.90
CA GLN A 152 -5.79 -19.46 2.38
C GLN A 152 -5.94 -20.57 1.32
N GLN A 153 -6.30 -20.18 0.10
CA GLN A 153 -6.48 -21.14 -1.01
C GLN A 153 -5.18 -21.80 -1.45
N ARG A 154 -4.08 -21.06 -1.48
CA ARG A 154 -2.80 -21.57 -2.00
C ARG A 154 -1.94 -22.27 -0.97
N PHE A 155 -1.96 -21.81 0.28
CA PHE A 155 -1.07 -22.30 1.33
C PHE A 155 -1.79 -23.03 2.46
N GLY A 156 -3.14 -23.02 2.49
CA GLY A 156 -3.91 -23.60 3.57
C GLY A 156 -3.77 -22.84 4.90
N VAL A 157 -3.19 -21.65 4.90
CA VAL A 157 -2.90 -20.85 6.09
C VAL A 157 -3.97 -19.76 6.23
N PRO A 158 -4.68 -19.67 7.37
CA PRO A 158 -5.62 -18.59 7.59
C PRO A 158 -4.87 -17.27 7.73
N ALA A 159 -5.33 -16.26 6.97
CA ALA A 159 -4.76 -14.91 7.02
C ALA A 159 -5.84 -13.91 7.45
N GLY A 160 -5.51 -13.08 8.43
CA GLY A 160 -6.30 -11.90 8.79
C GLY A 160 -6.16 -10.81 7.73
N THR A 161 -7.06 -9.82 7.73
CA THR A 161 -6.96 -8.67 6.83
C THR A 161 -6.65 -7.41 7.63
N ILE A 162 -5.52 -6.76 7.31
CA ILE A 162 -5.19 -5.41 7.76
C ILE A 162 -4.79 -4.60 6.53
N TYR A 163 -5.59 -3.60 6.20
CA TYR A 163 -5.42 -2.80 5.01
C TYR A 163 -4.17 -1.92 5.05
N ASN A 164 -3.73 -1.45 3.87
CA ASN A 164 -2.79 -0.34 3.82
C ASN A 164 -3.51 0.97 4.13
N GLY A 165 -2.84 1.84 4.88
CA GLY A 165 -3.39 3.13 5.26
C GLY A 165 -3.21 4.22 4.20
N ILE A 166 -3.89 5.33 4.39
CA ILE A 166 -3.82 6.54 3.56
C ILE A 166 -3.22 7.67 4.40
N ASP A 167 -2.22 8.34 3.86
CA ASP A 167 -1.60 9.49 4.53
C ASP A 167 -2.44 10.76 4.34
N ARG A 168 -3.20 11.12 5.37
CA ARG A 168 -4.08 12.29 5.37
C ARG A 168 -3.36 13.63 5.33
N ARG A 169 -2.05 13.67 5.53
CA ARG A 169 -1.26 14.90 5.38
C ARG A 169 -1.23 15.36 3.91
N PHE A 170 -1.33 14.42 2.97
CA PHE A 170 -1.23 14.69 1.53
C PHE A 170 -2.55 14.44 0.79
N PHE A 171 -3.32 13.44 1.26
CA PHE A 171 -4.54 12.98 0.60
C PHE A 171 -5.77 13.29 1.45
N PHE A 172 -6.43 14.40 1.14
CA PHE A 172 -7.61 14.92 1.83
C PHE A 172 -8.54 15.60 0.83
N PRO A 173 -9.87 15.71 1.13
CA PRO A 173 -10.80 16.33 0.18
C PRO A 173 -10.56 17.84 0.05
N ASN A 174 -10.85 18.39 -1.11
CA ASN A 174 -10.88 19.84 -1.29
C ASN A 174 -12.15 20.42 -0.63
N HIS A 175 -11.99 21.25 0.40
CA HIS A 175 -13.12 21.89 1.07
C HIS A 175 -13.84 22.94 0.18
N ASP A 176 -13.15 23.48 -0.84
CA ASP A 176 -13.66 24.50 -1.72
C ASP A 176 -14.23 23.94 -3.03
N ALA A 177 -14.38 22.62 -3.16
CA ALA A 177 -14.81 21.95 -4.39
C ALA A 177 -16.19 22.42 -4.91
N ALA A 178 -17.04 22.97 -4.04
CA ALA A 178 -18.33 23.52 -4.40
C ALA A 178 -18.24 24.79 -5.27
N SER A 179 -17.15 25.54 -5.20
CA SER A 179 -16.97 26.82 -5.91
C SER A 179 -16.37 26.69 -7.32
N ASN A 180 -15.80 25.52 -7.67
CA ASN A 180 -15.08 25.31 -8.95
C ASN A 180 -15.86 24.51 -10.01
N VAL A 181 -17.16 24.28 -9.81
CA VAL A 181 -17.96 23.35 -10.62
C VAL A 181 -18.19 23.83 -12.08
N ASN A 182 -18.05 25.12 -12.35
CA ASN A 182 -18.57 25.67 -13.62
C ASN A 182 -17.53 26.21 -14.62
N SER A 183 -16.23 26.12 -14.39
CA SER A 183 -15.27 26.84 -15.24
C SER A 183 -14.07 26.06 -15.78
N ARG A 184 -13.87 24.80 -15.44
CA ARG A 184 -12.73 23.99 -15.94
C ARG A 184 -13.17 22.84 -16.82
N ALA A 185 -12.38 22.54 -17.86
CA ALA A 185 -12.51 21.30 -18.61
C ALA A 185 -12.44 20.09 -17.66
N LEU A 186 -13.27 19.06 -17.93
CA LEU A 186 -13.26 17.83 -17.13
C LEU A 186 -11.89 17.17 -17.22
N THR A 187 -11.42 16.65 -16.08
CA THR A 187 -10.09 16.03 -15.95
C THR A 187 -10.22 14.60 -15.48
N VAL A 188 -9.59 13.68 -16.21
CA VAL A 188 -9.39 12.28 -15.83
C VAL A 188 -7.94 12.09 -15.43
N LEU A 189 -7.69 11.53 -14.24
CA LEU A 189 -6.35 11.24 -13.73
C LEU A 189 -6.12 9.73 -13.73
N TYR A 190 -4.95 9.35 -14.20
CA TYR A 190 -4.30 8.07 -13.91
C TYR A 190 -3.07 8.31 -13.03
N ALA A 191 -2.83 7.46 -12.03
CA ALA A 191 -1.58 7.45 -11.28
C ALA A 191 -1.11 6.02 -11.02
N GLY A 192 0.16 5.73 -11.33
CA GLY A 192 0.75 4.43 -11.13
C GLY A 192 1.97 4.19 -12.03
N SER A 193 2.71 3.10 -11.80
CA SER A 193 3.80 2.71 -12.69
C SER A 193 3.27 2.31 -14.07
N PHE A 194 4.05 2.59 -15.10
CA PHE A 194 3.70 2.21 -16.48
C PHE A 194 4.23 0.79 -16.75
N ARG A 195 3.43 -0.19 -16.34
CA ARG A 195 3.68 -1.63 -16.50
C ARG A 195 2.57 -2.25 -17.35
N PRO A 196 2.82 -3.36 -18.06
CA PRO A 196 1.81 -3.98 -18.94
C PRO A 196 0.48 -4.25 -18.24
N TRP A 197 0.50 -4.80 -17.03
CA TRP A 197 -0.72 -5.10 -16.28
C TRP A 197 -1.47 -3.88 -15.74
N LYS A 198 -0.83 -2.69 -15.75
CA LYS A 198 -1.47 -1.41 -15.40
C LYS A 198 -2.29 -0.84 -16.55
N ARG A 199 -2.06 -1.32 -17.78
CA ARG A 199 -2.87 -1.05 -18.97
C ARG A 199 -3.07 0.44 -19.26
N VAL A 200 -1.97 1.21 -19.16
CA VAL A 200 -2.01 2.67 -19.39
C VAL A 200 -2.43 2.99 -20.82
N GLU A 201 -2.18 2.10 -21.75
CA GLU A 201 -2.62 2.16 -23.15
C GLU A 201 -4.15 2.34 -23.25
N LEU A 202 -4.93 1.65 -22.40
CA LEU A 202 -6.38 1.81 -22.35
C LEU A 202 -6.79 3.23 -21.93
N VAL A 203 -6.00 3.88 -21.07
CA VAL A 203 -6.24 5.28 -20.68
C VAL A 203 -6.06 6.22 -21.90
N ILE A 204 -5.04 5.96 -22.74
CA ILE A 204 -4.81 6.70 -23.99
C ILE A 204 -5.95 6.49 -24.99
N GLU A 205 -6.45 5.26 -25.12
CA GLU A 205 -7.61 4.95 -25.97
C GLU A 205 -8.87 5.71 -25.51
N GLN A 206 -9.09 5.82 -24.20
CA GLN A 206 -10.19 6.64 -23.67
C GLN A 206 -9.97 8.14 -23.97
N ALA A 207 -8.74 8.63 -23.88
CA ALA A 207 -8.41 10.01 -24.20
C ALA A 207 -8.69 10.34 -25.67
N ALA A 208 -8.38 9.42 -26.60
CA ALA A 208 -8.68 9.56 -28.02
C ALA A 208 -10.20 9.65 -28.30
N ARG A 209 -11.02 8.92 -27.52
CA ARG A 209 -12.49 8.97 -27.61
C ARG A 209 -13.09 10.27 -27.03
N CYS A 210 -12.44 10.87 -26.04
CA CYS A 210 -12.97 11.98 -25.25
C CYS A 210 -12.10 13.24 -25.43
N SER A 211 -12.02 13.77 -26.66
CA SER A 211 -11.09 14.85 -27.04
C SER A 211 -11.31 16.19 -26.31
N ASN A 212 -12.47 16.39 -25.69
CA ASN A 212 -12.83 17.59 -24.92
C ASN A 212 -12.57 17.42 -23.39
N VAL A 213 -11.98 16.30 -22.99
CA VAL A 213 -11.64 15.97 -21.59
C VAL A 213 -10.12 15.91 -21.46
N GLU A 214 -9.55 16.54 -20.43
CA GLU A 214 -8.12 16.47 -20.15
C GLU A 214 -7.77 15.15 -19.46
N PHE A 215 -6.78 14.43 -19.97
CA PHE A 215 -6.23 13.21 -19.36
C PHE A 215 -4.83 13.48 -18.84
N ARG A 216 -4.63 13.26 -17.55
CA ARG A 216 -3.38 13.51 -16.83
C ARG A 216 -2.83 12.20 -16.30
N LEU A 217 -1.61 11.84 -16.70
CA LEU A 217 -0.99 10.55 -16.41
C LEU A 217 0.24 10.76 -15.54
N ALA A 218 0.12 10.39 -14.25
CA ALA A 218 1.21 10.43 -13.28
C ALA A 218 1.87 9.06 -13.15
N GLY A 219 3.19 9.02 -13.33
CA GLY A 219 3.99 7.82 -13.23
C GLY A 219 5.03 7.68 -14.33
N ARG A 220 5.81 6.63 -14.24
CA ARG A 220 6.83 6.23 -15.22
C ARG A 220 6.90 4.71 -15.29
N GLY A 221 7.54 4.17 -16.30
CA GLY A 221 7.79 2.73 -16.41
C GLY A 221 8.06 2.27 -17.83
N GLU A 222 8.17 0.97 -17.97
CA GLU A 222 8.62 0.33 -19.21
C GLU A 222 7.69 0.55 -20.41
N THR A 223 6.37 0.74 -20.18
CA THR A 223 5.40 0.96 -21.27
C THR A 223 5.24 2.45 -21.65
N GLU A 224 5.95 3.39 -21.00
CA GLU A 224 5.78 4.83 -21.24
C GLU A 224 6.04 5.20 -22.70
N LYS A 225 7.09 4.65 -23.32
CA LYS A 225 7.40 4.92 -24.74
C LYS A 225 6.27 4.45 -25.66
N ALA A 226 5.70 3.27 -25.39
CA ALA A 226 4.56 2.74 -26.16
C ALA A 226 3.32 3.62 -26.00
N CYS A 227 3.03 4.09 -24.77
CA CYS A 227 1.93 5.01 -24.50
C CYS A 227 2.08 6.33 -25.26
N ARG A 228 3.29 6.92 -25.30
CA ARG A 228 3.58 8.14 -26.04
C ARG A 228 3.40 7.94 -27.56
N THR A 229 3.89 6.81 -28.10
CA THR A 229 3.70 6.45 -29.52
C THR A 229 2.22 6.27 -29.85
N LEU A 230 1.45 5.64 -28.97
CA LEU A 230 0.00 5.46 -29.16
C LEU A 230 -0.73 6.81 -29.13
N CYS A 231 -0.34 7.70 -28.21
CA CYS A 231 -0.86 9.06 -28.13
C CYS A 231 -0.60 9.86 -29.43
N GLN A 232 0.60 9.72 -30.01
CA GLN A 232 0.91 10.33 -31.33
C GLN A 232 0.05 9.73 -32.45
N LYS A 233 -0.08 8.38 -32.48
CA LYS A 233 -0.90 7.67 -33.49
C LYS A 233 -2.37 8.11 -33.48
N TYR A 234 -2.93 8.38 -32.31
CA TYR A 234 -4.29 8.83 -32.14
C TYR A 234 -4.45 10.36 -32.15
N GLU A 235 -3.34 11.08 -32.36
CA GLU A 235 -3.31 12.56 -32.39
C GLU A 235 -3.92 13.19 -31.10
N CYS A 236 -3.70 12.53 -29.94
CA CYS A 236 -4.23 12.99 -28.66
C CYS A 236 -3.59 14.33 -28.25
N ARG A 237 -4.33 15.43 -28.29
CA ARG A 237 -3.89 16.76 -27.83
C ARG A 237 -4.27 17.04 -26.37
N ASN A 238 -5.07 16.17 -25.79
CA ASN A 238 -5.67 16.27 -24.45
C ASN A 238 -5.00 15.36 -23.42
N VAL A 239 -3.80 14.86 -23.70
CA VAL A 239 -3.03 13.98 -22.79
C VAL A 239 -1.78 14.67 -22.29
N SER A 240 -1.61 14.72 -20.96
CA SER A 240 -0.43 15.25 -20.28
C SER A 240 0.28 14.14 -19.49
N PHE A 241 1.55 13.88 -19.79
CA PHE A 241 2.41 12.97 -19.03
C PHE A 241 3.15 13.74 -17.95
N LEU A 242 2.79 13.53 -16.69
CA LEU A 242 3.30 14.30 -15.55
C LEU A 242 4.59 13.73 -14.96
N GLY A 243 4.98 12.51 -15.38
CA GLY A 243 6.11 11.81 -14.77
C GLY A 243 5.81 11.35 -13.33
N HIS A 244 6.85 11.05 -12.58
CA HIS A 244 6.71 10.71 -11.16
C HIS A 244 6.40 11.97 -10.35
N LEU A 245 5.34 11.90 -9.54
CA LEU A 245 4.94 13.00 -8.66
C LEU A 245 5.19 12.62 -7.19
N PRO A 246 5.79 13.51 -6.39
CA PRO A 246 5.83 13.34 -4.94
C PRO A 246 4.41 13.42 -4.34
N PRO A 247 4.20 12.90 -3.12
CA PRO A 247 2.86 12.78 -2.52
C PRO A 247 2.06 14.08 -2.47
N VAL A 248 2.71 15.22 -2.19
CA VAL A 248 2.06 16.55 -2.17
C VAL A 248 1.44 16.87 -3.52
N GLN A 249 2.24 16.78 -4.59
CA GLN A 249 1.79 17.09 -5.96
C GLN A 249 0.74 16.07 -6.46
N LEU A 250 0.92 14.78 -6.13
CA LEU A 250 -0.06 13.76 -6.46
C LEU A 250 -1.41 14.03 -5.78
N GLY A 251 -1.39 14.44 -4.51
CA GLY A 251 -2.60 14.84 -3.79
C GLY A 251 -3.31 16.04 -4.43
N GLU A 252 -2.55 17.02 -4.93
CA GLU A 252 -3.12 18.16 -5.67
C GLU A 252 -3.76 17.71 -6.99
N GLU A 253 -3.11 16.86 -7.75
CA GLU A 253 -3.68 16.31 -8.98
C GLU A 253 -4.94 15.48 -8.71
N MET A 254 -4.96 14.66 -7.65
CA MET A 254 -6.14 13.91 -7.25
C MET A 254 -7.30 14.82 -6.82
N ARG A 255 -7.05 15.91 -6.11
CA ARG A 255 -8.10 16.89 -5.75
C ARG A 255 -8.67 17.65 -6.95
N ARG A 256 -7.90 17.79 -8.03
CA ARG A 256 -8.34 18.41 -9.27
C ARG A 256 -9.09 17.46 -10.18
N ALA A 257 -8.86 16.16 -10.04
CA ALA A 257 -9.42 15.14 -10.92
C ALA A 257 -10.92 14.97 -10.68
N HIS A 258 -11.69 14.98 -11.76
CA HIS A 258 -13.12 14.71 -11.76
C HIS A 258 -13.41 13.19 -11.73
N VAL A 259 -12.49 12.40 -12.31
CA VAL A 259 -12.54 10.93 -12.33
C VAL A 259 -11.11 10.40 -12.18
N PHE A 260 -10.94 9.38 -11.37
CA PHE A 260 -9.70 8.61 -11.31
C PHE A 260 -9.87 7.31 -12.08
N LEU A 261 -9.11 7.12 -13.16
CA LEU A 261 -9.22 5.97 -14.05
C LEU A 261 -8.06 4.99 -13.82
N PHE A 262 -8.36 3.76 -13.38
CA PHE A 262 -7.35 2.79 -13.00
C PHE A 262 -7.63 1.40 -13.60
N PRO A 263 -7.22 1.13 -14.85
CA PRO A 263 -7.54 -0.10 -15.58
C PRO A 263 -6.65 -1.30 -15.26
N SER A 264 -5.89 -1.25 -14.16
CA SER A 264 -5.00 -2.34 -13.75
C SER A 264 -5.75 -3.66 -13.54
N ILE A 265 -5.13 -4.78 -13.92
CA ILE A 265 -5.70 -6.12 -13.79
C ILE A 265 -4.97 -7.02 -12.79
N VAL A 266 -3.86 -6.55 -12.21
CA VAL A 266 -3.09 -7.30 -11.19
C VAL A 266 -2.71 -6.36 -10.05
N GLU A 267 -3.38 -6.51 -8.92
CA GLU A 267 -3.14 -5.73 -7.71
C GLU A 267 -3.36 -6.58 -6.44
N GLY A 268 -2.73 -6.16 -5.35
CA GLY A 268 -3.12 -6.62 -4.02
C GLY A 268 -4.11 -5.64 -3.38
N HIS A 269 -3.61 -4.46 -3.00
CA HIS A 269 -4.42 -3.36 -2.44
C HIS A 269 -3.85 -2.03 -2.95
N PRO A 270 -4.31 -1.55 -4.13
CA PRO A 270 -3.71 -0.40 -4.81
C PRO A 270 -3.96 0.90 -4.05
N GLN A 271 -2.96 1.38 -3.32
CA GLN A 271 -3.06 2.58 -2.47
C GLN A 271 -3.56 3.82 -3.22
N VAL A 272 -3.25 3.93 -4.52
CA VAL A 272 -3.69 5.07 -5.34
C VAL A 272 -5.22 5.20 -5.43
N LEU A 273 -5.96 4.08 -5.36
CA LEU A 273 -7.44 4.12 -5.30
C LEU A 273 -7.93 4.71 -3.97
N GLY A 274 -7.30 4.33 -2.85
CA GLY A 274 -7.60 4.91 -1.55
C GLY A 274 -7.23 6.39 -1.48
N GLN A 275 -6.07 6.77 -2.04
CA GLN A 275 -5.61 8.15 -2.12
C GLN A 275 -6.56 9.01 -2.95
N ALA A 276 -7.01 8.52 -4.11
CA ALA A 276 -8.02 9.18 -4.94
C ALA A 276 -9.35 9.34 -4.19
N ALA A 277 -9.83 8.26 -3.54
CA ALA A 277 -11.03 8.30 -2.70
C ALA A 277 -10.91 9.34 -1.58
N ALA A 278 -9.76 9.41 -0.90
CA ALA A 278 -9.48 10.38 0.16
C ALA A 278 -9.52 11.83 -0.34
N CYS A 279 -9.09 12.06 -1.58
CA CYS A 279 -9.17 13.38 -2.23
C CYS A 279 -10.56 13.71 -2.79
N GLY A 280 -11.53 12.80 -2.69
CA GLY A 280 -12.86 12.98 -3.26
C GLY A 280 -12.89 12.83 -4.79
N SER A 281 -11.99 12.02 -5.36
CA SER A 281 -11.99 11.68 -6.78
C SER A 281 -12.63 10.30 -6.97
N PRO A 282 -13.84 10.19 -7.54
CA PRO A 282 -14.50 8.90 -7.77
C PRO A 282 -13.70 8.06 -8.75
N ALA A 283 -13.46 6.80 -8.39
CA ALA A 283 -12.61 5.93 -9.18
C ALA A 283 -13.41 4.99 -10.09
N ILE A 284 -12.85 4.70 -11.27
CA ILE A 284 -13.24 3.57 -12.11
C ILE A 284 -12.06 2.59 -12.11
N ALA A 285 -12.26 1.38 -11.60
CA ALA A 285 -11.24 0.35 -11.52
C ALA A 285 -11.77 -0.98 -12.04
N MET A 286 -10.87 -1.94 -12.31
CA MET A 286 -11.28 -3.30 -12.65
C MET A 286 -11.71 -4.06 -11.39
N SER A 287 -12.72 -4.93 -11.52
CA SER A 287 -13.27 -5.73 -10.41
C SER A 287 -12.41 -6.94 -10.03
N VAL A 288 -11.51 -7.37 -10.90
CA VAL A 288 -10.78 -8.65 -10.85
C VAL A 288 -9.97 -8.90 -9.57
N TYR A 289 -9.58 -7.86 -8.85
CA TYR A 289 -8.85 -7.94 -7.57
C TYR A 289 -9.65 -7.38 -6.38
N HIS A 290 -10.95 -7.20 -6.56
CA HIS A 290 -11.91 -6.79 -5.51
C HIS A 290 -11.43 -5.60 -4.64
N PRO A 291 -11.15 -4.42 -5.22
CA PRO A 291 -10.56 -3.30 -4.50
C PRO A 291 -11.54 -2.69 -3.48
N GLU A 292 -11.26 -2.88 -2.19
CA GLU A 292 -12.13 -2.41 -1.09
C GLU A 292 -12.23 -0.88 -0.96
N TYR A 293 -11.34 -0.15 -1.63
CA TYR A 293 -11.40 1.31 -1.72
C TYR A 293 -12.58 1.81 -2.57
N VAL A 294 -13.14 0.95 -3.44
CA VAL A 294 -14.23 1.31 -4.34
C VAL A 294 -15.48 0.48 -4.05
N LEU A 295 -16.54 1.13 -3.61
CA LEU A 295 -17.87 0.53 -3.49
C LEU A 295 -18.63 0.80 -4.79
N HIS A 296 -18.85 -0.26 -5.59
CA HIS A 296 -19.50 -0.16 -6.89
C HIS A 296 -20.85 0.57 -6.82
N GLY A 297 -21.03 1.57 -7.68
CA GLY A 297 -22.23 2.40 -7.74
C GLY A 297 -22.41 3.40 -6.60
N LYS A 298 -21.49 3.41 -5.59
CA LYS A 298 -21.58 4.32 -4.42
C LYS A 298 -20.41 5.29 -4.34
N THR A 299 -19.17 4.80 -4.45
CA THR A 299 -17.97 5.62 -4.33
C THR A 299 -17.18 5.69 -5.65
N GLY A 300 -17.63 4.98 -6.64
CA GLY A 300 -17.04 4.80 -7.97
C GLY A 300 -17.61 3.57 -8.65
N PHE A 301 -16.93 3.09 -9.67
CA PHE A 301 -17.36 1.92 -10.43
C PHE A 301 -16.28 0.84 -10.48
N LEU A 302 -16.71 -0.41 -10.45
CA LEU A 302 -15.90 -1.60 -10.71
C LEU A 302 -16.34 -2.20 -12.02
N ALA A 303 -15.42 -2.26 -13.00
CA ALA A 303 -15.68 -2.77 -14.33
C ALA A 303 -15.20 -4.22 -14.48
N GLU A 304 -15.99 -5.07 -15.12
CA GLU A 304 -15.64 -6.45 -15.44
C GLU A 304 -14.99 -6.56 -16.83
N SER A 305 -15.15 -5.52 -17.67
CA SER A 305 -14.62 -5.44 -19.02
C SER A 305 -14.21 -4.03 -19.41
N ASP A 306 -13.44 -3.90 -20.50
CA ASP A 306 -13.04 -2.61 -21.07
C ASP A 306 -14.24 -1.82 -21.59
N ALA A 307 -15.25 -2.51 -22.09
CA ALA A 307 -16.51 -1.90 -22.53
C ALA A 307 -17.26 -1.26 -21.34
N GLU A 308 -17.33 -1.94 -20.21
CA GLU A 308 -17.92 -1.38 -18.99
C GLU A 308 -17.12 -0.22 -18.43
N LEU A 309 -15.77 -0.32 -18.41
CA LEU A 309 -14.89 0.77 -17.98
C LEU A 309 -15.17 2.02 -18.83
N SER A 310 -15.28 1.88 -20.17
CA SER A 310 -15.61 2.96 -21.08
C SER A 310 -17.00 3.54 -20.82
N ARG A 311 -18.00 2.68 -20.60
CA ARG A 311 -19.38 3.08 -20.29
C ARG A 311 -19.45 3.85 -18.96
N TYR A 312 -18.76 3.40 -17.93
CA TYR A 312 -18.72 4.10 -16.64
C TYR A 312 -17.99 5.44 -16.72
N LEU A 313 -16.95 5.52 -17.56
CA LEU A 313 -16.28 6.78 -17.83
C LEU A 313 -17.25 7.77 -18.49
N ASP A 314 -17.95 7.37 -19.55
CA ASP A 314 -18.93 8.21 -20.23
C ASP A 314 -20.05 8.68 -19.27
N LEU A 315 -20.50 7.80 -18.37
CA LEU A 315 -21.51 8.13 -17.37
C LEU A 315 -21.01 9.20 -16.40
N LEU A 316 -19.81 9.00 -15.81
CA LEU A 316 -19.23 9.98 -14.88
C LEU A 316 -18.85 11.30 -15.56
N LEU A 317 -18.49 11.30 -16.84
CA LEU A 317 -18.22 12.53 -17.56
C LEU A 317 -19.48 13.37 -17.83
N ARG A 318 -20.65 12.72 -18.04
CA ARG A 318 -21.92 13.39 -18.33
C ARG A 318 -22.69 13.84 -17.09
N ASP A 319 -22.67 13.03 -16.02
CA ASP A 319 -23.49 13.25 -14.82
C ASP A 319 -22.68 13.89 -13.68
N SER A 320 -22.77 15.21 -13.56
CA SER A 320 -22.06 15.97 -12.53
C SER A 320 -22.61 15.70 -11.12
N ALA A 321 -23.92 15.48 -10.98
CA ALA A 321 -24.55 15.21 -9.69
C ALA A 321 -24.11 13.84 -9.14
N MET A 322 -24.05 12.83 -10.02
CA MET A 322 -23.50 11.51 -9.68
C MET A 322 -22.03 11.61 -9.25
N ARG A 323 -21.19 12.33 -10.01
CA ARG A 323 -19.77 12.52 -9.65
C ARG A 323 -19.63 13.13 -8.25
N GLN A 324 -20.37 14.20 -7.95
CA GLN A 324 -20.31 14.88 -6.66
C GLN A 324 -20.78 13.98 -5.50
N SER A 325 -21.87 13.23 -5.71
CA SER A 325 -22.38 12.26 -4.75
C SER A 325 -21.33 11.18 -4.46
N MET A 326 -20.74 10.60 -5.50
CA MET A 326 -19.70 9.58 -5.37
C MET A 326 -18.41 10.14 -4.75
N ALA A 327 -17.99 11.35 -5.10
CA ALA A 327 -16.84 12.04 -4.51
C ALA A 327 -16.98 12.17 -3.01
N SER A 328 -18.13 12.66 -2.54
CA SER A 328 -18.43 12.79 -1.10
C SER A 328 -18.48 11.43 -0.40
N ALA A 329 -19.07 10.44 -1.03
CA ALA A 329 -19.14 9.08 -0.50
C ALA A 329 -17.76 8.42 -0.45
N ALA A 330 -16.90 8.60 -1.46
CA ALA A 330 -15.54 8.09 -1.52
C ALA A 330 -14.67 8.68 -0.40
N ALA A 331 -14.72 9.99 -0.20
CA ALA A 331 -14.00 10.67 0.88
C ALA A 331 -14.41 10.14 2.27
N ARG A 332 -15.72 9.93 2.51
CA ARG A 332 -16.20 9.32 3.77
C ARG A 332 -15.76 7.87 3.90
N HIS A 333 -15.92 7.06 2.86
CA HIS A 333 -15.51 5.65 2.88
C HIS A 333 -14.02 5.46 3.15
N SER A 334 -13.19 6.35 2.61
CA SER A 334 -11.74 6.30 2.78
C SER A 334 -11.27 6.52 4.23
N GLN A 335 -12.11 7.06 5.12
CA GLN A 335 -11.74 7.33 6.51
C GLN A 335 -11.35 6.07 7.28
N LYS A 336 -11.95 4.93 6.99
CA LYS A 336 -11.62 3.64 7.62
C LYS A 336 -10.21 3.12 7.29
N PHE A 337 -9.56 3.72 6.29
CA PHE A 337 -8.19 3.39 5.88
C PHE A 337 -7.17 4.43 6.35
N ASP A 338 -7.47 5.17 7.41
CA ASP A 338 -6.51 6.09 8.02
C ASP A 338 -5.36 5.33 8.67
N TRP A 339 -4.12 5.82 8.48
CA TRP A 339 -2.94 5.18 9.07
C TRP A 339 -2.98 5.11 10.59
N ASP A 340 -3.64 6.05 11.27
CA ASP A 340 -3.73 6.01 12.74
C ASP A 340 -4.60 4.82 13.18
N GLN A 341 -5.70 4.55 12.48
CA GLN A 341 -6.54 3.37 12.75
C GLN A 341 -5.84 2.06 12.37
N ILE A 342 -5.14 2.03 11.25
CA ILE A 342 -4.40 0.85 10.79
C ILE A 342 -3.23 0.52 11.74
N ALA A 343 -2.50 1.53 12.20
CA ALA A 343 -1.40 1.32 13.16
C ALA A 343 -1.91 0.83 14.52
N GLU A 344 -3.11 1.25 14.94
CA GLU A 344 -3.75 0.75 16.14
C GLU A 344 -4.09 -0.74 16.02
N GLN A 345 -4.63 -1.20 14.88
CA GLN A 345 -4.87 -2.63 14.63
C GLN A 345 -3.54 -3.43 14.72
N TRP A 346 -2.46 -2.91 14.15
CA TRP A 346 -1.14 -3.54 14.27
C TRP A 346 -0.63 -3.56 15.71
N ARG A 347 -0.87 -2.50 16.49
CA ARG A 347 -0.54 -2.45 17.91
C ARG A 347 -1.23 -3.58 18.68
N GLU A 348 -2.52 -3.76 18.46
CA GLU A 348 -3.32 -4.82 19.08
C GLU A 348 -2.80 -6.20 18.69
N VAL A 349 -2.54 -6.45 17.41
CA VAL A 349 -1.94 -7.71 16.92
C VAL A 349 -0.62 -8.02 17.62
N PHE A 350 0.29 -7.03 17.70
CA PHE A 350 1.59 -7.25 18.33
C PHE A 350 1.46 -7.60 19.83
N GLN A 351 0.54 -6.96 20.53
CA GLN A 351 0.28 -7.26 21.95
C GLN A 351 -0.32 -8.65 22.13
N GLU A 352 -1.28 -9.01 21.30
CA GLU A 352 -1.97 -10.31 21.35
C GLU A 352 -1.02 -11.48 21.06
N VAL A 353 -0.24 -11.38 19.98
CA VAL A 353 0.73 -12.42 19.58
C VAL A 353 1.79 -12.65 20.67
N VAL A 354 2.27 -11.58 21.30
CA VAL A 354 3.24 -11.70 22.41
C VAL A 354 2.58 -12.30 23.64
N ALA A 355 1.33 -11.94 23.97
CA ALA A 355 0.61 -12.51 25.10
C ALA A 355 0.40 -14.01 24.92
N GLN A 356 -0.02 -14.46 23.76
CA GLN A 356 -0.20 -15.88 23.42
C GLN A 356 1.13 -16.65 23.56
N ARG A 357 2.24 -16.08 23.07
CA ARG A 357 3.58 -16.71 23.16
C ARG A 357 4.15 -16.77 24.58
N ARG A 358 3.76 -15.85 25.45
CA ARG A 358 4.19 -15.88 26.87
C ARG A 358 3.38 -16.89 27.70
N SER A 359 2.19 -17.22 27.24
CA SER A 359 1.28 -18.19 27.91
C SER A 359 1.52 -19.63 27.49
N ALA A 360 2.15 -19.87 26.33
CA ALA A 360 2.55 -21.17 25.78
C ALA A 360 3.98 -21.54 26.23
#